data_82723dcc8e36c2e2a15df0857e15bd6f
#
_entry.id   82723dcc8e36c2e2a15df0857e15bd6f
#
_cell.length_a   1.000
_cell.length_b   1.000
_cell.length_c   1.000
_cell.angle_alpha   90.00
_cell.angle_beta   90.00
_cell.angle_gamma   90.00
#
_symmetry.space_group_name_H-M   'P 1'
#
loop_
_entity.id
_entity.type
_entity.pdbx_description
1 polymer ?
#
loop_
_entity_poly.entity_id
_entity_poly.type
_entity_poly.pdbx_seq_one_letter_code
_entity_poly.pdbx_strand_id
1 'polypeptide(L)'
;MLIYIKLFEVLFPVFFVVGIGYYLGKKNPKIDTTFITNFAANVGTPAMIIYALNPVNISFNIFINYFWYYALAIGGFMITGVIILYLLKTKDIIRELPPLTMPNTGNMGLPICLFAYGSQGLGVSAAISALIILCHFTLGVFLAVFKRYNIITPVIINPPIANA
;
A
#
# COMPACT_ATOMS: atom_id res chain seq x y z
N MET A 1 1.18 20.53 22.24
CA MET A 1 0.97 19.39 23.15
C MET A 1 -0.26 18.55 22.76
N LEU A 2 -1.38 19.16 22.41
CA LEU A 2 -2.62 18.44 22.02
C LEU A 2 -2.47 17.54 20.79
N ILE A 3 -1.67 17.96 19.79
CA ILE A 3 -1.44 17.21 18.53
C ILE A 3 -0.73 15.89 18.80
N TYR A 4 0.30 15.89 19.64
CA TYR A 4 1.06 14.68 19.96
C TYR A 4 0.23 13.65 20.73
N ILE A 5 -0.66 14.11 21.62
CA ILE A 5 -1.58 13.24 22.37
C ILE A 5 -2.56 12.59 21.40
N LYS A 6 -3.19 13.36 20.51
CA LYS A 6 -4.09 12.82 19.47
C LYS A 6 -3.38 11.85 18.54
N LEU A 7 -2.15 12.15 18.13
CA LEU A 7 -1.35 11.25 17.30
C LEU A 7 -1.08 9.92 18.03
N PHE A 8 -0.75 9.99 19.31
CA PHE A 8 -0.56 8.79 20.14
C PHE A 8 -1.84 7.98 20.28
N GLU A 9 -2.99 8.64 20.58
CA GLU A 9 -4.30 7.97 20.67
C GLU A 9 -4.68 7.21 19.39
N VAL A 10 -4.35 7.76 18.22
CA VAL A 10 -4.64 7.15 16.92
C VAL A 10 -3.68 5.99 16.61
N LEU A 11 -2.40 6.17 16.86
CA LEU A 11 -1.38 5.20 16.47
C LEU A 11 -1.20 4.07 17.49
N PHE A 12 -1.41 4.34 18.77
CA PHE A 12 -1.19 3.37 19.85
C PHE A 12 -1.97 2.06 19.65
N PRO A 13 -3.29 2.06 19.35
CA PRO A 13 -4.03 0.80 19.16
C PRO A 13 -3.46 -0.06 18.03
N VAL A 14 -3.04 0.57 16.93
CA VAL A 14 -2.47 -0.13 15.76
C VAL A 14 -1.14 -0.78 16.14
N PHE A 15 -0.22 0.00 16.71
CA PHE A 15 1.10 -0.52 17.12
C PHE A 15 1.02 -1.51 18.27
N PHE A 16 0.04 -1.35 19.17
CA PHE A 16 -0.19 -2.30 20.26
C PHE A 16 -0.56 -3.69 19.72
N VAL A 17 -1.50 -3.77 18.77
CA VAL A 17 -1.88 -5.04 18.12
C VAL A 17 -0.71 -5.64 17.35
N VAL A 18 0.05 -4.83 16.61
CA VAL A 18 1.28 -5.27 15.93
C VAL A 18 2.31 -5.81 16.93
N GLY A 19 2.48 -5.14 18.08
CA GLY A 19 3.36 -5.57 19.16
C GLY A 19 2.96 -6.93 19.76
N ILE A 20 1.66 -7.15 19.98
CA ILE A 20 1.13 -8.45 20.40
C ILE A 20 1.45 -9.52 19.36
N GLY A 21 1.19 -9.25 18.08
CA GLY A 21 1.50 -10.16 16.97
C GLY A 21 2.99 -10.52 16.93
N TYR A 22 3.86 -9.52 17.07
CA TYR A 22 5.31 -9.73 17.14
C TYR A 22 5.73 -10.61 18.32
N TYR A 23 5.18 -10.33 19.53
CA TYR A 23 5.48 -11.12 20.72
C TYR A 23 5.05 -12.59 20.57
N LEU A 24 3.83 -12.82 20.06
CA LEU A 24 3.31 -14.18 19.83
C LEU A 24 4.12 -14.92 18.77
N GLY A 25 4.47 -14.24 17.67
CA GLY A 25 5.30 -14.82 16.61
C GLY A 25 6.71 -15.19 17.10
N LYS A 26 7.32 -14.33 17.94
CA LYS A 26 8.61 -14.63 18.55
C LYS A 26 8.55 -15.82 19.50
N LYS A 27 7.45 -15.97 20.26
CA LYS A 27 7.24 -17.09 21.19
C LYS A 27 6.97 -18.41 20.46
N ASN A 28 6.30 -18.32 19.30
CA ASN A 28 5.91 -19.49 18.52
C ASN A 28 6.28 -19.29 17.03
N PRO A 29 7.55 -19.40 16.66
CA PRO A 29 8.02 -19.11 15.29
C PRO A 29 7.48 -20.05 14.22
N LYS A 30 6.82 -21.16 14.60
CA LYS A 30 6.21 -22.14 13.68
C LYS A 30 4.71 -21.90 13.44
N ILE A 31 4.12 -20.82 13.97
CA ILE A 31 2.70 -20.50 13.68
C ILE A 31 2.56 -20.22 12.18
N ASP A 32 1.74 -21.03 11.53
CA ASP A 32 1.30 -20.75 10.16
C ASP A 32 0.19 -19.69 10.18
N THR A 33 0.53 -18.49 9.75
CA THR A 33 -0.40 -17.36 9.63
C THR A 33 -1.07 -17.29 8.27
N THR A 34 -0.75 -18.18 7.34
CA THR A 34 -1.20 -18.16 5.95
C THR A 34 -2.72 -18.12 5.83
N PHE A 35 -3.41 -18.99 6.60
CA PHE A 35 -4.87 -19.03 6.59
C PHE A 35 -5.48 -17.68 7.05
N ILE A 36 -4.98 -17.13 8.17
CA ILE A 36 -5.48 -15.87 8.74
C ILE A 36 -5.23 -14.72 7.77
N THR A 37 -4.03 -14.66 7.19
CA THR A 37 -3.65 -13.63 6.22
C THR A 37 -4.52 -13.70 4.96
N ASN A 38 -4.72 -14.90 4.41
CA ASN A 38 -5.58 -15.11 3.24
C ASN A 38 -7.03 -14.78 3.53
N PHE A 39 -7.55 -15.16 4.69
CA PHE A 39 -8.92 -14.81 5.10
C PHE A 39 -9.07 -13.30 5.27
N ALA A 40 -8.14 -12.65 5.94
CA ALA A 40 -8.17 -11.19 6.11
C ALA A 40 -8.09 -10.44 4.77
N ALA A 41 -7.24 -10.90 3.84
CA ALA A 41 -7.09 -10.26 2.53
C ALA A 41 -8.29 -10.51 1.61
N ASN A 42 -8.79 -11.74 1.53
CA ASN A 42 -9.79 -12.14 0.53
C ASN A 42 -11.23 -11.94 0.99
N VAL A 43 -11.48 -11.94 2.29
CA VAL A 43 -12.83 -11.80 2.86
C VAL A 43 -12.92 -10.55 3.75
N GLY A 44 -12.02 -10.39 4.68
CA GLY A 44 -12.06 -9.31 5.67
C GLY A 44 -11.95 -7.93 5.03
N THR A 45 -10.97 -7.72 4.18
CA THR A 45 -10.74 -6.41 3.53
C THR A 45 -11.88 -6.02 2.59
N PRO A 46 -12.38 -6.87 1.67
CA PRO A 46 -13.56 -6.55 0.87
C PRO A 46 -14.81 -6.28 1.69
N ALA A 47 -15.09 -7.08 2.71
CA ALA A 47 -16.24 -6.89 3.60
C ALA A 47 -16.15 -5.54 4.35
N MET A 48 -14.96 -5.18 4.83
CA MET A 48 -14.73 -3.90 5.51
C MET A 48 -14.91 -2.71 4.56
N ILE A 49 -14.47 -2.81 3.31
CA ILE A 49 -14.67 -1.77 2.29
C ILE A 49 -16.17 -1.59 2.03
N ILE A 50 -16.91 -2.68 1.80
CA ILE A 50 -18.38 -2.63 1.56
C ILE A 50 -19.09 -2.01 2.78
N TYR A 51 -18.75 -2.44 3.98
CA TYR A 51 -19.30 -1.88 5.22
C TYR A 51 -19.01 -0.39 5.36
N ALA A 52 -17.80 0.03 5.08
CA ALA A 52 -17.37 1.41 5.22
C ALA A 52 -17.98 2.36 4.18
N LEU A 53 -18.28 1.86 2.98
CA LEU A 53 -18.91 2.66 1.92
C LEU A 53 -20.41 2.88 2.14
N ASN A 54 -21.09 2.00 2.86
CA ASN A 54 -22.54 2.04 3.04
C ASN A 54 -23.06 3.33 3.72
N PRO A 55 -22.44 3.87 4.80
CA PRO A 55 -22.91 5.08 5.49
C PRO A 55 -22.49 6.39 4.83
N VAL A 56 -21.64 6.36 3.79
CA VAL A 56 -21.00 7.56 3.26
C VAL A 56 -21.51 7.86 1.87
N ASN A 57 -22.32 8.94 1.74
CA ASN A 57 -22.70 9.49 0.45
C ASN A 57 -21.51 10.24 -0.19
N ILE A 58 -20.58 9.48 -0.77
CA ILE A 58 -19.47 10.09 -1.49
C ILE A 58 -19.95 10.54 -2.84
N SER A 59 -19.96 11.85 -3.08
CA SER A 59 -20.27 12.40 -4.40
C SER A 59 -19.23 11.91 -5.41
N PHE A 60 -19.67 11.58 -6.62
CA PHE A 60 -18.80 11.15 -7.72
C PHE A 60 -17.67 12.17 -7.99
N ASN A 61 -17.94 13.47 -7.85
CA ASN A 61 -16.93 14.52 -8.02
C ASN A 61 -15.82 14.44 -6.97
N ILE A 62 -16.17 14.13 -5.72
CA ILE A 62 -15.19 13.93 -4.64
C ILE A 62 -14.30 12.74 -4.97
N PHE A 63 -14.91 11.63 -5.43
CA PHE A 63 -14.20 10.42 -5.81
C PHE A 63 -13.19 10.67 -6.96
N ILE A 64 -13.59 11.40 -8.00
CA ILE A 64 -12.73 11.77 -9.14
C ILE A 64 -11.56 12.65 -8.69
N ASN A 65 -11.80 13.63 -7.81
CA ASN A 65 -10.73 14.48 -7.30
C ASN A 65 -9.69 13.67 -6.51
N TYR A 66 -10.12 12.76 -5.62
CA TYR A 66 -9.20 11.87 -4.90
C TYR A 66 -8.45 10.93 -5.84
N PHE A 67 -9.08 10.44 -6.91
CA PHE A 67 -8.41 9.65 -7.93
C PHE A 67 -7.24 10.41 -8.57
N TRP A 68 -7.45 11.65 -8.97
CA TRP A 68 -6.40 12.48 -9.57
C TRP A 68 -5.27 12.80 -8.59
N TYR A 69 -5.59 13.16 -7.34
CA TYR A 69 -4.57 13.37 -6.31
C TYR A 69 -3.73 12.11 -6.06
N TYR A 70 -4.39 10.96 -6.02
CA TYR A 70 -3.68 9.69 -5.87
C TYR A 70 -2.83 9.35 -7.10
N ALA A 71 -3.35 9.53 -8.30
CA ALA A 71 -2.62 9.28 -9.56
C ALA A 71 -1.35 10.14 -9.64
N LEU A 72 -1.43 11.42 -9.26
CA LEU A 72 -0.27 12.30 -9.17
C LEU A 72 0.72 11.85 -8.10
N ALA A 73 0.24 11.48 -6.91
CA ALA A 73 1.09 11.02 -5.82
C ALA A 73 1.82 9.73 -6.18
N ILE A 74 1.11 8.71 -6.69
CA ILE A 74 1.75 7.44 -7.07
C ILE A 74 2.73 7.63 -8.24
N GLY A 75 2.40 8.47 -9.22
CA GLY A 75 3.31 8.84 -10.31
C GLY A 75 4.59 9.48 -9.78
N GLY A 76 4.47 10.43 -8.85
CA GLY A 76 5.61 11.04 -8.17
C GLY A 76 6.46 10.03 -7.40
N PHE A 77 5.82 9.14 -6.62
CA PHE A 77 6.53 8.08 -5.90
C PHE A 77 7.19 7.07 -6.84
N MET A 78 6.58 6.73 -7.96
CA MET A 78 7.21 5.85 -8.95
C MET A 78 8.46 6.50 -9.58
N ILE A 79 8.39 7.77 -9.97
CA ILE A 79 9.53 8.49 -10.52
C ILE A 79 10.66 8.58 -9.49
N THR A 80 10.37 9.03 -8.28
CA THR A 80 11.38 9.12 -7.21
C THR A 80 11.90 7.75 -6.80
N GLY A 81 11.07 6.73 -6.76
CA GLY A 81 11.46 5.35 -6.49
C GLY A 81 12.44 4.81 -7.53
N VAL A 82 12.17 5.03 -8.83
CA VAL A 82 13.10 4.65 -9.91
C VAL A 82 14.44 5.37 -9.76
N ILE A 83 14.41 6.69 -9.49
CA ILE A 83 15.65 7.47 -9.30
C ILE A 83 16.46 6.92 -8.13
N ILE A 84 15.82 6.67 -6.97
CA ILE A 84 16.49 6.12 -5.78
C ILE A 84 17.09 4.75 -6.09
N LEU A 85 16.32 3.83 -6.66
CA LEU A 85 16.80 2.49 -6.98
C LEU A 85 17.93 2.49 -8.02
N TYR A 86 17.88 3.42 -8.97
CA TYR A 86 18.97 3.63 -9.94
C TYR A 86 20.25 4.14 -9.26
N LEU A 87 20.15 5.13 -8.36
CA LEU A 87 21.29 5.66 -7.60
C LEU A 87 21.89 4.60 -6.67
N LEU A 88 21.06 3.75 -6.08
CA LEU A 88 21.50 2.62 -5.24
C LEU A 88 22.06 1.44 -6.04
N LYS A 89 22.06 1.54 -7.38
CA LYS A 89 22.54 0.47 -8.29
C LYS A 89 21.87 -0.87 -8.03
N THR A 90 20.56 -0.84 -7.75
CA THR A 90 19.77 -2.04 -7.48
C THR A 90 19.71 -2.93 -8.73
N LYS A 91 19.93 -4.25 -8.54
CA LYS A 91 19.99 -5.21 -9.64
C LYS A 91 18.66 -5.42 -10.37
N ASP A 92 17.54 -5.21 -9.68
CA ASP A 92 16.19 -5.47 -10.21
C ASP A 92 15.21 -4.37 -9.79
N ILE A 93 15.27 -3.24 -10.50
CA ILE A 93 14.43 -2.06 -10.22
C ILE A 93 12.94 -2.42 -10.32
N ILE A 94 12.55 -3.23 -11.30
CA ILE A 94 11.12 -3.58 -11.52
C ILE A 94 10.56 -4.38 -10.34
N ARG A 95 11.38 -5.23 -9.73
CA ARG A 95 10.99 -6.03 -8.57
C ARG A 95 10.88 -5.18 -7.29
N GLU A 96 11.83 -4.27 -7.09
CA GLU A 96 11.92 -3.48 -5.87
C GLU A 96 11.03 -2.23 -5.88
N LEU A 97 10.56 -1.80 -7.06
CA LEU A 97 9.75 -0.59 -7.21
C LEU A 97 8.36 -0.68 -6.54
N PRO A 98 7.55 -1.76 -6.73
CA PRO A 98 6.23 -1.84 -6.12
C PRO A 98 6.25 -1.74 -4.58
N PRO A 99 7.05 -2.52 -3.84
CA PRO A 99 7.08 -2.41 -2.38
C PRO A 99 7.58 -1.06 -1.88
N LEU A 100 8.38 -0.34 -2.68
CA LEU A 100 8.88 0.99 -2.32
C LEU A 100 7.83 2.10 -2.53
N THR A 101 6.99 1.97 -3.55
CA THR A 101 6.12 3.05 -4.02
C THR A 101 4.64 2.84 -3.72
N MET A 102 4.22 1.61 -3.45
CA MET A 102 2.82 1.27 -3.23
C MET A 102 2.47 1.27 -1.73
N PRO A 103 1.64 2.20 -1.24
CA PRO A 103 1.32 2.30 0.17
C PRO A 103 0.37 1.19 0.64
N ASN A 104 0.53 0.75 1.89
CA ASN A 104 -0.36 -0.19 2.54
C ASN A 104 -1.61 0.53 3.09
N THR A 105 -2.52 0.91 2.20
CA THR A 105 -3.72 1.68 2.56
C THR A 105 -4.83 0.82 3.17
N GLY A 106 -4.95 -0.43 2.75
CA GLY A 106 -5.97 -1.34 3.28
C GLY A 106 -5.71 -1.73 4.74
N ASN A 107 -4.56 -2.33 5.02
CA ASN A 107 -4.31 -2.89 6.34
C ASN A 107 -3.93 -1.85 7.40
N MET A 108 -3.26 -0.75 7.02
CA MET A 108 -2.85 0.29 7.95
C MET A 108 -3.65 1.59 7.78
N GLY A 109 -3.94 1.99 6.57
CA GLY A 109 -4.63 3.25 6.31
C GLY A 109 -6.04 3.28 6.86
N LEU A 110 -6.84 2.23 6.65
CA LEU A 110 -8.23 2.17 7.11
C LEU A 110 -8.35 2.28 8.65
N PRO A 111 -7.64 1.49 9.46
CA PRO A 111 -7.69 1.63 10.91
C PRO A 111 -7.24 3.01 11.40
N ILE A 112 -6.19 3.58 10.82
CA ILE A 112 -5.70 4.90 11.20
C ILE A 112 -6.76 5.98 10.90
N CYS A 113 -7.41 5.93 9.73
CA CYS A 113 -8.46 6.86 9.39
C CYS A 113 -9.70 6.68 10.27
N LEU A 114 -10.04 5.45 10.65
CA LEU A 114 -11.13 5.18 11.60
C LEU A 114 -10.85 5.82 12.97
N PHE A 115 -9.65 5.63 13.50
CA PHE A 115 -9.29 6.20 14.82
C PHE A 115 -9.13 7.72 14.78
N ALA A 116 -8.65 8.29 13.66
CA ALA A 116 -8.46 9.73 13.53
C ALA A 116 -9.74 10.51 13.27
N TYR A 117 -10.64 9.98 12.45
CA TYR A 117 -11.80 10.70 11.90
C TYR A 117 -13.12 9.96 12.05
N GLY A 118 -13.16 8.83 12.78
CA GLY A 118 -14.35 8.04 13.01
C GLY A 118 -14.89 7.35 11.74
N SER A 119 -16.18 7.02 11.74
CA SER A 119 -16.83 6.30 10.64
C SER A 119 -16.80 7.05 9.30
N GLN A 120 -16.86 8.39 9.32
CA GLN A 120 -16.74 9.19 8.11
C GLN A 120 -15.34 9.06 7.48
N GLY A 121 -14.29 9.15 8.30
CA GLY A 121 -12.92 8.94 7.84
C GLY A 121 -12.69 7.53 7.29
N LEU A 122 -13.27 6.52 7.94
CA LEU A 122 -13.24 5.14 7.44
C LEU A 122 -13.88 5.03 6.05
N GLY A 123 -15.06 5.63 5.83
CA GLY A 123 -15.77 5.58 4.55
C GLY A 123 -14.98 6.22 3.41
N VAL A 124 -14.45 7.42 3.63
CA VAL A 124 -13.61 8.12 2.62
C VAL A 124 -12.35 7.33 2.33
N SER A 125 -11.66 6.85 3.37
CA SER A 125 -10.43 6.06 3.19
C SER A 125 -10.68 4.71 2.52
N ALA A 126 -11.84 4.08 2.74
CA ALA A 126 -12.23 2.85 2.08
C ALA A 126 -12.44 3.05 0.58
N ALA A 127 -13.12 4.15 0.18
CA ALA A 127 -13.29 4.50 -1.23
C ALA A 127 -11.93 4.73 -1.93
N ILE A 128 -11.03 5.48 -1.28
CA ILE A 128 -9.69 5.72 -1.78
C ILE A 128 -8.90 4.40 -1.85
N SER A 129 -8.98 3.57 -0.81
CA SER A 129 -8.29 2.27 -0.78
C SER A 129 -8.75 1.32 -1.87
N ALA A 130 -10.04 1.30 -2.21
CA ALA A 130 -10.55 0.50 -3.33
C ALA A 130 -9.91 0.91 -4.66
N LEU A 131 -9.78 2.22 -4.92
CA LEU A 131 -9.07 2.74 -6.11
C LEU A 131 -7.59 2.35 -6.10
N ILE A 132 -6.94 2.51 -4.95
CA ILE A 132 -5.53 2.20 -4.78
C ILE A 132 -5.29 0.72 -5.05
N ILE A 133 -6.12 -0.16 -4.51
CA ILE A 133 -6.04 -1.61 -4.75
C ILE A 133 -6.19 -1.91 -6.25
N LEU A 134 -7.14 -1.29 -6.94
CA LEU A 134 -7.30 -1.44 -8.38
C LEU A 134 -6.04 -1.02 -9.14
N CYS A 135 -5.46 0.13 -8.80
CA CYS A 135 -4.20 0.60 -9.38
C CYS A 135 -3.03 -0.34 -9.07
N HIS A 136 -2.94 -0.88 -7.85
CA HIS A 136 -1.89 -1.83 -7.49
C HIS A 136 -1.98 -3.11 -8.31
N PHE A 137 -3.18 -3.67 -8.49
CA PHE A 137 -3.36 -4.86 -9.32
C PHE A 137 -3.03 -4.58 -10.79
N THR A 138 -3.47 -3.47 -11.34
CA THR A 138 -3.19 -3.13 -12.75
C THR A 138 -1.72 -2.84 -12.98
N LEU A 139 -1.11 -1.94 -12.20
CA LEU A 139 0.30 -1.59 -12.31
C LEU A 139 1.21 -2.76 -11.93
N GLY A 140 0.87 -3.49 -10.87
CA GLY A 140 1.65 -4.66 -10.44
C GLY A 140 1.67 -5.77 -11.49
N VAL A 141 0.53 -6.07 -12.10
CA VAL A 141 0.45 -7.04 -13.20
C VAL A 141 1.21 -6.53 -14.43
N PHE A 142 1.03 -5.25 -14.76
CA PHE A 142 1.76 -4.63 -15.87
C PHE A 142 3.28 -4.74 -15.68
N LEU A 143 3.83 -4.38 -14.53
CA LEU A 143 5.25 -4.48 -14.23
C LEU A 143 5.73 -5.94 -14.25
N ALA A 144 4.94 -6.89 -13.73
CA ALA A 144 5.27 -8.31 -13.76
C ALA A 144 5.32 -8.87 -15.21
N VAL A 145 4.38 -8.46 -16.07
CA VAL A 145 4.35 -8.85 -17.48
C VAL A 145 5.53 -8.24 -18.23
N PHE A 146 5.83 -6.96 -18.01
CA PHE A 146 7.00 -6.32 -18.62
C PHE A 146 8.31 -7.03 -18.27
N LYS A 147 8.46 -7.45 -17.01
CA LYS A 147 9.61 -8.23 -16.56
C LYS A 147 9.68 -9.59 -17.28
N ARG A 148 8.56 -10.31 -17.39
CA ARG A 148 8.51 -11.63 -18.02
C ARG A 148 8.89 -11.62 -19.49
N TYR A 149 8.52 -10.57 -20.21
CA TYR A 149 8.81 -10.45 -21.65
C TYR A 149 10.13 -9.74 -21.96
N ASN A 150 10.94 -9.40 -20.96
CA ASN A 150 12.24 -8.72 -21.13
C ASN A 150 12.19 -7.42 -21.98
N ILE A 151 11.05 -6.74 -22.03
CA ILE A 151 10.86 -5.59 -22.90
C ILE A 151 11.68 -4.37 -22.44
N ILE A 152 12.02 -4.27 -21.16
CA ILE A 152 12.77 -3.13 -20.59
C ILE A 152 14.20 -3.50 -20.15
N THR A 153 14.49 -4.79 -19.98
CA THR A 153 15.78 -5.26 -19.46
C THR A 153 17.00 -4.92 -20.32
N PRO A 154 16.95 -4.81 -21.65
CA PRO A 154 18.14 -4.46 -22.42
C PRO A 154 18.55 -2.99 -22.32
N VAL A 155 17.63 -2.08 -21.97
CA VAL A 155 17.87 -0.62 -22.13
C VAL A 155 18.24 0.07 -20.81
N ILE A 156 17.70 -0.36 -19.68
CA ILE A 156 17.84 0.37 -18.41
C ILE A 156 18.71 -0.37 -17.38
N ILE A 157 18.81 -1.69 -17.43
CA ILE A 157 19.38 -2.51 -16.36
C ILE A 157 20.77 -3.09 -16.67
N ASN A 158 21.15 -3.17 -17.92
CA ASN A 158 22.53 -3.49 -18.32
C ASN A 158 23.09 -2.31 -19.12
N PRO A 159 23.66 -1.28 -18.49
CA PRO A 159 24.63 -0.48 -19.22
C PRO A 159 25.72 -1.44 -19.66
N PRO A 160 26.16 -1.40 -20.94
CA PRO A 160 27.25 -2.25 -21.39
C PRO A 160 28.41 -2.04 -20.42
N ILE A 161 28.78 -3.10 -19.71
CA ILE A 161 30.01 -3.11 -18.94
C ILE A 161 31.08 -2.89 -19.99
N ALA A 162 31.60 -1.67 -20.06
CA ALA A 162 32.77 -1.39 -20.88
C ALA A 162 33.87 -2.34 -20.36
N ASN A 163 34.11 -3.38 -21.14
CA ASN A 163 35.27 -4.24 -20.94
C ASN A 163 36.49 -3.35 -21.12
N ALA A 164 37.12 -3.02 -20.01
CA ALA A 164 38.48 -2.53 -19.95
C ALA A 164 39.35 -3.63 -19.37
#